data_c5d0026995c4edf7b42fb4b5f09222b5
#
_entry.id   c5d0026995c4edf7b42fb4b5f09222b5
#
_cell.length_a   1.000
_cell.length_b   1.000
_cell.length_c   1.000
_cell.angle_alpha   90.00
_cell.angle_beta   90.00
_cell.angle_gamma   90.00
#
_symmetry.space_group_name_H-M   'P 1'
#
loop_
_entity.id
_entity.type
_entity.pdbx_description
1 polymer ?
#
loop_
_entity_poly.entity_id
_entity_poly.type
_entity_poly.pdbx_seq_one_letter_code
_entity_poly.pdbx_strand_id
1 'polypeptide(L)'
;YFKDGKGETGLLLGIRADKIQNGVKFHLFPDDPIIAFRPFKLNPDNYVVVRSMKDIEANLRLSGDNNAALWIHSQAESDEMEEVHAELNQIDLGIISNAFSYIPPMKGILNADFQYAPSDSAFMVVADMNIDDLYYENERVGELMFNAVYLPLEQGNHQVDMHLFRDRKEVSAITALYQMGETDHISGTVEFMHFPLDIANPFIPDDMAKMGGDLDGTLAISGQSDKPMAEGYLILDTASVYVGAAGSTFRFDDKKIEIKNNRILFNQYG
;
A
#
# COMPACT_ATOMS: atom_id res chain seq x y z
N TYR A 1 10.56 23.30 -1.25
CA TYR A 1 9.94 24.51 -0.70
C TYR A 1 8.69 24.87 -1.48
N PHE A 2 7.56 24.96 -0.77
CA PHE A 2 6.24 25.29 -1.33
C PHE A 2 5.52 26.30 -0.42
N LYS A 3 4.85 27.29 -1.03
CA LYS A 3 3.93 28.22 -0.35
C LYS A 3 2.56 28.19 -1.02
N ASP A 4 1.52 28.40 -0.22
CA ASP A 4 0.16 28.59 -0.73
C ASP A 4 -0.05 29.99 -1.36
N GLY A 5 -1.25 30.23 -1.90
CA GLY A 5 -1.63 31.52 -2.48
C GLY A 5 -1.69 32.70 -1.48
N LYS A 6 -1.65 32.43 -0.17
CA LYS A 6 -1.60 33.44 0.91
C LYS A 6 -0.18 33.70 1.40
N GLY A 7 0.80 32.97 0.87
CA GLY A 7 2.20 33.08 1.26
C GLY A 7 2.59 32.22 2.47
N GLU A 8 1.69 31.37 2.96
CA GLU A 8 1.95 30.43 4.05
C GLU A 8 2.81 29.26 3.56
N THR A 9 3.80 28.85 4.36
CA THR A 9 4.73 27.77 3.97
C THR A 9 4.07 26.42 4.21
N GLY A 10 3.77 25.70 3.14
CA GLY A 10 3.19 24.35 3.19
C GLY A 10 4.22 23.23 3.24
N LEU A 11 5.40 23.46 2.63
CA LEU A 11 6.52 22.53 2.65
C LEU A 11 7.84 23.29 2.75
N LEU A 12 8.64 22.97 3.75
CA LEU A 12 10.01 23.40 3.90
C LEU A 12 10.84 22.20 4.37
N LEU A 13 11.48 21.52 3.43
CA LEU A 13 12.32 20.36 3.68
C LEU A 13 13.40 20.32 2.60
N GLY A 14 14.61 20.01 2.99
CA GLY A 14 15.73 19.81 2.10
C GLY A 14 16.49 18.53 2.43
N ILE A 15 17.20 18.00 1.45
CA ILE A 15 18.05 16.83 1.59
C ILE A 15 19.46 17.24 1.13
N ARG A 16 20.46 16.95 1.96
CA ARG A 16 21.88 17.03 1.61
C ARG A 16 22.39 15.62 1.40
N ALA A 17 23.13 15.41 0.32
CA ALA A 17 23.83 14.16 0.04
C ALA A 17 25.35 14.43 0.05
N ASP A 18 26.05 13.80 0.95
CA ASP A 18 27.50 13.91 1.10
C ASP A 18 28.16 12.57 0.73
N LYS A 19 29.17 12.63 -0.16
CA LYS A 19 29.96 11.43 -0.48
C LYS A 19 30.86 11.09 0.69
N ILE A 20 30.79 9.83 1.12
CA ILE A 20 31.67 9.25 2.16
C ILE A 20 32.54 8.15 1.56
N GLN A 21 33.47 7.58 2.37
CA GLN A 21 34.20 6.41 1.94
C GLN A 21 33.23 5.23 1.73
N ASN A 22 33.21 4.71 0.49
CA ASN A 22 32.37 3.59 0.07
C ASN A 22 30.85 3.83 0.12
N GLY A 23 30.36 5.09 0.03
CA GLY A 23 28.92 5.31 0.07
C GLY A 23 28.47 6.76 -0.03
N VAL A 24 27.20 6.96 0.31
CA VAL A 24 26.57 8.28 0.37
C VAL A 24 25.84 8.43 1.71
N LYS A 25 26.02 9.57 2.34
CA LYS A 25 25.32 9.96 3.56
C LYS A 25 24.31 11.05 3.25
N PHE A 26 23.06 10.82 3.61
CA PHE A 26 21.98 11.78 3.47
C PHE A 26 21.64 12.40 4.81
N HIS A 27 21.32 13.70 4.79
CA HIS A 27 20.80 14.46 5.93
C HIS A 27 19.59 15.26 5.49
N LEU A 28 18.59 15.33 6.34
CA LEU A 28 17.50 16.27 6.20
C LEU A 28 17.81 17.60 6.91
N PHE A 29 17.25 18.68 6.39
CA PHE A 29 17.30 20.03 6.99
C PHE A 29 16.09 20.87 6.55
N PRO A 30 15.73 21.96 7.24
CA PRO A 30 16.28 22.46 8.52
C PRO A 30 15.84 21.60 9.72
N ASP A 31 16.33 21.92 10.92
CA ASP A 31 15.97 21.22 12.17
C ASP A 31 14.48 21.29 12.49
N ASP A 32 13.82 22.36 12.07
CA ASP A 32 12.37 22.55 12.17
C ASP A 32 11.73 22.59 10.76
N PRO A 33 11.60 21.45 10.07
CA PRO A 33 10.96 21.40 8.76
C PRO A 33 9.44 21.64 8.87
N ILE A 34 8.85 22.11 7.77
CA ILE A 34 7.39 22.27 7.64
C ILE A 34 6.89 21.24 6.62
N ILE A 35 5.89 20.47 7.00
CA ILE A 35 5.21 19.50 6.14
C ILE A 35 3.71 19.66 6.30
N ALA A 36 2.97 19.81 5.20
CA ALA A 36 1.52 20.02 5.19
C ALA A 36 1.09 21.19 6.09
N PHE A 37 1.81 22.33 6.01
CA PHE A 37 1.61 23.54 6.84
C PHE A 37 1.82 23.33 8.35
N ARG A 38 2.42 22.22 8.77
CA ARG A 38 2.69 21.87 10.17
C ARG A 38 4.18 21.83 10.44
N PRO A 39 4.63 22.41 11.57
CA PRO A 39 6.02 22.27 11.98
C PRO A 39 6.29 20.87 12.49
N PHE A 40 7.42 20.33 12.12
CA PHE A 40 7.98 19.11 12.66
C PHE A 40 9.33 19.42 13.32
N LYS A 41 9.82 18.49 14.13
CA LYS A 41 11.16 18.52 14.69
C LYS A 41 11.95 17.34 14.14
N LEU A 42 13.13 17.64 13.69
CA LEU A 42 14.10 16.67 13.20
C LEU A 42 15.15 16.41 14.28
N ASN A 43 15.55 15.15 14.48
CA ASN A 43 16.69 14.89 15.37
C ASN A 43 17.97 15.55 14.80
N PRO A 44 18.79 16.24 15.65
CA PRO A 44 19.94 17.03 15.17
C PRO A 44 21.01 16.18 14.46
N ASP A 45 21.17 14.93 14.87
CA ASP A 45 22.12 13.97 14.34
C ASP A 45 21.47 13.01 13.33
N ASN A 46 20.48 13.49 12.59
CA ASN A 46 19.79 12.67 11.60
C ASN A 46 20.71 12.27 10.45
N TYR A 47 20.57 11.02 10.00
CA TYR A 47 21.22 10.54 8.79
C TYR A 47 20.59 9.27 8.23
N VAL A 48 20.84 9.04 6.95
CA VAL A 48 20.73 7.74 6.29
C VAL A 48 22.02 7.54 5.50
N VAL A 49 22.75 6.47 5.78
CA VAL A 49 24.00 6.09 5.10
C VAL A 49 23.72 4.86 4.27
N VAL A 50 24.05 4.91 2.99
CA VAL A 50 23.96 3.78 2.08
C VAL A 50 25.34 3.49 1.52
N ARG A 51 25.94 2.35 1.88
CA ARG A 51 27.20 1.86 1.33
C ARG A 51 26.98 0.75 0.31
N SER A 52 25.99 -0.09 0.56
CA SER A 52 25.52 -1.12 -0.39
C SER A 52 24.07 -1.50 -0.05
N MET A 53 23.47 -2.39 -0.81
CA MET A 53 22.15 -2.96 -0.49
C MET A 53 22.15 -3.76 0.83
N LYS A 54 23.29 -4.12 1.34
CA LYS A 54 23.45 -4.89 2.59
C LYS A 54 23.99 -4.05 3.77
N ASP A 55 24.35 -2.81 3.50
CA ASP A 55 24.98 -1.93 4.47
C ASP A 55 24.29 -0.56 4.39
N ILE A 56 23.18 -0.46 5.12
CA ILE A 56 22.38 0.74 5.26
C ILE A 56 22.24 1.03 6.75
N GLU A 57 22.75 2.18 7.17
CA GLU A 57 22.57 2.69 8.52
C GLU A 57 21.62 3.89 8.51
N ALA A 58 20.75 3.99 9.48
CA ALA A 58 19.82 5.10 9.58
C ALA A 58 19.55 5.54 11.02
N ASN A 59 19.45 6.83 11.21
CA ASN A 59 18.94 7.47 12.42
C ASN A 59 18.25 8.78 12.03
N LEU A 60 17.03 8.70 11.53
CA LEU A 60 16.28 9.86 11.09
C LEU A 60 14.90 9.84 11.74
N ARG A 61 14.60 10.86 12.54
CA ARG A 61 13.31 10.99 13.19
C ARG A 61 12.72 12.39 12.97
N LEU A 62 11.57 12.41 12.34
CA LEU A 62 10.69 13.57 12.26
C LEU A 62 9.56 13.38 13.26
N SER A 63 9.33 14.36 14.13
CA SER A 63 8.26 14.33 15.13
C SER A 63 7.39 15.57 15.00
N GLY A 64 6.09 15.38 14.89
CA GLY A 64 5.07 16.42 14.82
C GLY A 64 4.15 16.41 16.03
N ASP A 65 3.05 17.17 15.93
CA ASP A 65 2.00 17.19 16.93
C ASP A 65 1.23 15.85 16.95
N ASN A 66 0.55 15.57 18.07
CA ASN A 66 -0.31 14.38 18.26
C ASN A 66 0.44 13.05 18.08
N ASN A 67 1.72 12.99 18.39
CA ASN A 67 2.60 11.83 18.19
C ASN A 67 2.81 11.45 16.71
N ALA A 68 2.47 12.33 15.78
CA ALA A 68 2.81 12.11 14.38
C ALA A 68 4.33 11.99 14.23
N ALA A 69 4.80 10.91 13.62
CA ALA A 69 6.23 10.71 13.43
C ALA A 69 6.52 9.91 12.16
N LEU A 70 7.67 10.23 11.55
CA LEU A 70 8.40 9.34 10.66
C LEU A 70 9.71 8.99 11.36
N TRP A 71 9.99 7.72 11.52
CA TRP A 71 11.25 7.25 12.09
C TRP A 71 11.89 6.22 11.17
N ILE A 72 13.07 6.54 10.65
CA ILE A 72 13.89 5.61 9.87
C ILE A 72 15.11 5.31 10.70
N HIS A 73 15.29 4.05 11.08
CA HIS A 73 16.39 3.64 11.94
C HIS A 73 16.89 2.24 11.55
N SER A 74 18.17 2.03 11.78
CA SER A 74 18.75 0.69 11.73
C SER A 74 18.84 0.11 13.13
N GLN A 75 18.65 -1.19 13.24
CA GLN A 75 18.76 -1.94 14.48
C GLN A 75 19.72 -3.10 14.28
N ALA A 76 20.83 -3.07 15.02
CA ALA A 76 21.77 -4.18 15.04
C ALA A 76 21.25 -5.26 16.01
N GLU A 77 20.72 -6.35 15.49
CA GLU A 77 20.39 -7.53 16.31
C GLU A 77 21.60 -8.46 16.52
N SER A 78 22.60 -8.36 15.68
CA SER A 78 23.87 -9.11 15.78
C SER A 78 24.99 -8.42 15.00
N ASP A 79 26.24 -8.89 15.15
CA ASP A 79 27.42 -8.36 14.46
C ASP A 79 27.40 -8.56 12.91
N GLU A 80 26.33 -9.10 12.33
CA GLU A 80 26.38 -9.58 10.95
C GLU A 80 25.58 -8.75 9.94
N MET A 81 24.39 -8.21 10.26
CA MET A 81 23.61 -7.36 9.34
C MET A 81 22.61 -6.48 10.09
N GLU A 82 22.51 -5.22 9.70
CA GLU A 82 21.55 -4.29 10.30
C GLU A 82 20.24 -4.29 9.52
N GLU A 83 19.13 -4.53 10.20
CA GLU A 83 17.81 -4.31 9.67
C GLU A 83 17.48 -2.82 9.68
N VAL A 84 16.75 -2.36 8.67
CA VAL A 84 16.31 -0.97 8.57
C VAL A 84 14.80 -0.92 8.66
N HIS A 85 14.31 -0.16 9.63
CA HIS A 85 12.88 0.12 9.80
C HIS A 85 12.55 1.54 9.33
N ALA A 86 11.40 1.69 8.69
CA ALA A 86 10.81 2.97 8.37
C ALA A 86 9.36 2.99 8.90
N GLU A 87 9.18 3.64 10.04
CA GLU A 87 7.91 3.70 10.74
C GLU A 87 7.19 5.02 10.48
N LEU A 88 5.90 4.94 10.15
CA LEU A 88 4.97 6.05 10.15
C LEU A 88 4.01 5.88 11.33
N ASN A 89 3.97 6.85 12.21
CA ASN A 89 3.14 6.79 13.41
C ASN A 89 2.15 7.95 13.44
N GLN A 90 0.88 7.67 13.68
CA GLN A 90 -0.19 8.64 13.89
C GLN A 90 -0.27 9.72 12.81
N ILE A 91 -0.15 9.34 11.56
CA ILE A 91 -0.24 10.25 10.42
C ILE A 91 -1.71 10.53 10.10
N ASP A 92 -2.17 11.75 10.37
CA ASP A 92 -3.53 12.19 10.06
C ASP A 92 -3.68 12.46 8.55
N LEU A 93 -4.42 11.58 7.86
CA LEU A 93 -4.67 11.70 6.42
C LEU A 93 -5.48 12.95 6.07
N GLY A 94 -6.31 13.45 6.99
CA GLY A 94 -7.06 14.69 6.80
C GLY A 94 -6.15 15.91 6.72
N ILE A 95 -5.10 15.95 7.52
CA ILE A 95 -4.09 17.02 7.45
C ILE A 95 -3.38 16.98 6.10
N ILE A 96 -2.97 15.78 5.65
CA ILE A 96 -2.27 15.61 4.37
C ILE A 96 -3.18 15.99 3.20
N SER A 97 -4.41 15.46 3.14
CA SER A 97 -5.32 15.73 2.02
C SER A 97 -5.75 17.20 1.96
N ASN A 98 -5.95 17.87 3.10
CA ASN A 98 -6.28 19.29 3.13
C ASN A 98 -5.11 20.21 2.75
N ALA A 99 -3.87 19.75 2.90
CA ALA A 99 -2.69 20.54 2.54
C ALA A 99 -2.43 20.56 1.02
N PHE A 100 -2.90 19.54 0.30
CA PHE A 100 -2.62 19.35 -1.13
C PHE A 100 -3.91 19.19 -1.93
N SER A 101 -4.32 20.22 -2.63
CA SER A 101 -5.59 20.28 -3.37
C SER A 101 -5.78 19.23 -4.47
N TYR A 102 -4.72 18.55 -4.87
CA TYR A 102 -4.77 17.44 -5.84
C TYR A 102 -5.02 16.07 -5.18
N ILE A 103 -4.98 16.00 -3.85
CA ILE A 103 -5.33 14.81 -3.09
C ILE A 103 -6.82 14.89 -2.74
N PRO A 104 -7.62 13.88 -3.07
CA PRO A 104 -9.02 13.85 -2.65
C PRO A 104 -9.17 13.95 -1.13
N PRO A 105 -10.26 14.51 -0.62
CA PRO A 105 -10.51 14.60 0.82
C PRO A 105 -10.49 13.22 1.47
N MET A 106 -9.60 13.03 2.43
CA MET A 106 -9.48 11.80 3.21
C MET A 106 -9.52 12.11 4.70
N LYS A 107 -9.91 11.13 5.51
CA LYS A 107 -9.76 11.13 6.97
C LYS A 107 -9.32 9.74 7.40
N GLY A 108 -8.71 9.67 8.56
CA GLY A 108 -8.20 8.42 9.14
C GLY A 108 -6.80 8.64 9.67
N ILE A 109 -6.35 7.72 10.51
CA ILE A 109 -5.00 7.73 11.09
C ILE A 109 -4.21 6.57 10.50
N LEU A 110 -3.14 6.91 9.80
CA LEU A 110 -2.23 5.93 9.20
C LEU A 110 -1.09 5.63 10.16
N ASN A 111 -0.87 4.35 10.39
CA ASN A 111 0.34 3.78 10.97
C ASN A 111 0.93 2.77 9.98
N ALA A 112 2.25 2.75 9.83
CA ALA A 112 2.91 1.76 8.99
C ALA A 112 4.31 1.44 9.50
N ASP A 113 4.76 0.22 9.31
CA ASP A 113 6.13 -0.24 9.52
C ASP A 113 6.61 -0.96 8.26
N PHE A 114 7.74 -0.50 7.74
CA PHE A 114 8.44 -1.12 6.64
C PHE A 114 9.79 -1.61 7.15
N GLN A 115 9.99 -2.91 7.12
CA GLN A 115 11.23 -3.55 7.52
C GLN A 115 12.00 -4.01 6.28
N TYR A 116 13.23 -3.58 6.18
CA TYR A 116 14.19 -4.07 5.20
C TYR A 116 15.23 -4.94 5.91
N ALA A 117 15.22 -6.22 5.64
CA ALA A 117 16.12 -7.21 6.23
C ALA A 117 17.07 -7.76 5.16
N PRO A 118 18.34 -7.34 5.11
CA PRO A 118 19.33 -7.89 4.19
C PRO A 118 19.73 -9.31 4.60
N SER A 119 20.13 -10.13 3.64
CA SER A 119 20.69 -11.46 3.83
C SER A 119 21.93 -11.67 2.94
N ASP A 120 22.64 -12.79 3.10
CA ASP A 120 23.87 -13.05 2.32
C ASP A 120 23.67 -13.02 0.80
N SER A 121 22.56 -13.49 0.32
CA SER A 121 22.27 -13.62 -1.12
C SER A 121 21.17 -12.67 -1.64
N ALA A 122 20.36 -12.11 -0.73
CA ALA A 122 19.18 -11.33 -1.09
C ALA A 122 18.82 -10.31 0.00
N PHE A 123 17.57 -9.88 0.03
CA PHE A 123 16.94 -9.10 1.10
C PHE A 123 15.48 -9.51 1.21
N MET A 124 14.85 -9.13 2.29
CA MET A 124 13.40 -9.24 2.48
C MET A 124 12.83 -7.87 2.79
N VAL A 125 11.67 -7.57 2.26
CA VAL A 125 10.90 -6.40 2.69
C VAL A 125 9.60 -6.88 3.29
N VAL A 126 9.33 -6.47 4.52
CA VAL A 126 8.03 -6.64 5.18
C VAL A 126 7.37 -5.27 5.29
N ALA A 127 6.08 -5.21 5.03
CA ALA A 127 5.29 -4.00 5.15
C ALA A 127 4.02 -4.31 5.93
N ASP A 128 3.84 -3.61 7.03
CA ASP A 128 2.63 -3.64 7.84
C ASP A 128 2.03 -2.24 7.86
N MET A 129 0.78 -2.11 7.46
CA MET A 129 0.08 -0.83 7.41
C MET A 129 -1.31 -0.96 8.02
N ASN A 130 -1.69 0.02 8.81
CA ASN A 130 -3.02 0.16 9.37
C ASN A 130 -3.54 1.58 9.16
N ILE A 131 -4.80 1.70 8.72
CA ILE A 131 -5.51 2.97 8.64
C ILE A 131 -6.78 2.86 9.47
N ASP A 132 -6.78 3.52 10.62
CA ASP A 132 -7.93 3.58 11.49
C ASP A 132 -8.99 4.51 10.89
N ASP A 133 -10.21 3.99 10.74
CA ASP A 133 -11.42 4.70 10.33
C ASP A 133 -11.23 5.57 9.07
N LEU A 134 -10.81 4.91 7.99
CA LEU A 134 -10.60 5.57 6.69
C LEU A 134 -11.93 6.07 6.11
N TYR A 135 -11.94 7.35 5.75
CA TYR A 135 -12.92 7.96 4.86
C TYR A 135 -12.23 8.46 3.60
N TYR A 136 -12.85 8.28 2.46
CA TYR A 136 -12.47 8.84 1.19
C TYR A 136 -13.66 9.59 0.59
N GLU A 137 -13.50 10.86 0.23
CA GLU A 137 -14.55 11.75 -0.29
C GLU A 137 -15.84 11.77 0.57
N ASN A 138 -15.69 11.69 1.90
CA ASN A 138 -16.75 11.60 2.92
C ASN A 138 -17.49 10.26 3.03
N GLU A 139 -17.18 9.26 2.22
CA GLU A 139 -17.68 7.90 2.38
C GLU A 139 -16.75 7.07 3.27
N ARG A 140 -17.34 6.29 4.17
CA ARG A 140 -16.58 5.44 5.08
C ARG A 140 -16.10 4.19 4.35
N VAL A 141 -14.79 4.00 4.29
CA VAL A 141 -14.16 2.77 3.79
C VAL A 141 -14.05 1.73 4.90
N GLY A 142 -13.71 2.16 6.11
CA GLY A 142 -13.54 1.30 7.29
C GLY A 142 -12.14 1.33 7.88
N GLU A 143 -11.86 0.43 8.83
CA GLU A 143 -10.51 0.14 9.31
C GLU A 143 -9.83 -0.78 8.28
N LEU A 144 -8.72 -0.35 7.68
CA LEU A 144 -7.96 -1.15 6.73
C LEU A 144 -6.62 -1.56 7.33
N MET A 145 -6.28 -2.84 7.22
CA MET A 145 -4.96 -3.35 7.52
C MET A 145 -4.41 -4.06 6.28
N PHE A 146 -3.14 -3.86 6.03
CA PHE A 146 -2.43 -4.42 4.90
C PHE A 146 -1.09 -4.98 5.37
N ASN A 147 -0.86 -6.26 5.11
CA ASN A 147 0.42 -6.90 5.38
C ASN A 147 0.99 -7.40 4.06
N ALA A 148 2.28 -7.20 3.84
CA ALA A 148 2.96 -7.70 2.65
C ALA A 148 4.37 -8.17 2.96
N VAL A 149 4.78 -9.21 2.28
CA VAL A 149 6.15 -9.71 2.26
C VAL A 149 6.63 -9.79 0.82
N TYR A 150 7.77 -9.19 0.55
CA TYR A 150 8.45 -9.26 -0.73
C TYR A 150 9.80 -9.94 -0.57
N LEU A 151 10.06 -10.95 -1.40
CA LEU A 151 11.28 -11.74 -1.43
C LEU A 151 11.84 -11.77 -2.86
N PRO A 152 12.97 -11.11 -3.15
CA PRO A 152 13.73 -11.44 -4.34
C PRO A 152 14.37 -12.82 -4.18
N LEU A 153 14.17 -13.66 -5.17
CA LEU A 153 14.68 -15.02 -5.24
C LEU A 153 15.89 -15.07 -6.18
N GLU A 154 16.49 -16.25 -6.28
CA GLU A 154 17.58 -16.46 -7.23
C GLU A 154 17.15 -16.26 -8.68
N GLN A 155 18.12 -15.96 -9.56
CA GLN A 155 17.94 -15.80 -11.01
C GLN A 155 16.97 -14.65 -11.40
N GLY A 156 16.83 -13.65 -10.53
CA GLY A 156 15.95 -12.49 -10.79
C GLY A 156 14.46 -12.79 -10.63
N ASN A 157 14.10 -13.87 -9.98
CA ASN A 157 12.72 -14.16 -9.61
C ASN A 157 12.30 -13.33 -8.40
N HIS A 158 11.00 -13.09 -8.26
CA HIS A 158 10.42 -12.30 -7.17
C HIS A 158 9.15 -12.95 -6.65
N GLN A 159 9.02 -13.04 -5.34
CA GLN A 159 7.81 -13.49 -4.67
C GLN A 159 7.18 -12.35 -3.87
N VAL A 160 5.87 -12.27 -3.91
CA VAL A 160 5.07 -11.33 -3.12
C VAL A 160 3.92 -12.08 -2.49
N ASP A 161 3.75 -11.90 -1.18
CA ASP A 161 2.59 -12.37 -0.43
C ASP A 161 1.94 -11.16 0.23
N MET A 162 0.63 -10.99 0.05
CA MET A 162 -0.11 -9.82 0.56
C MET A 162 -1.45 -10.26 1.18
N HIS A 163 -1.83 -9.60 2.27
CA HIS A 163 -3.09 -9.80 2.97
C HIS A 163 -3.78 -8.46 3.20
N LEU A 164 -5.05 -8.38 2.88
CA LEU A 164 -5.89 -7.23 3.14
C LEU A 164 -6.97 -7.58 4.16
N PHE A 165 -7.09 -6.74 5.17
CA PHE A 165 -8.13 -6.85 6.19
C PHE A 165 -9.00 -5.60 6.18
N ARG A 166 -10.29 -5.76 6.38
CA ARG A 166 -11.23 -4.68 6.65
C ARG A 166 -11.98 -4.96 7.95
N ASP A 167 -12.01 -3.95 8.83
CA ASP A 167 -12.64 -4.07 10.16
C ASP A 167 -12.18 -5.36 10.90
N ARG A 168 -10.84 -5.64 10.84
CA ARG A 168 -10.12 -6.78 11.46
C ARG A 168 -10.45 -8.17 10.90
N LYS A 169 -11.16 -8.23 9.77
CA LYS A 169 -11.40 -9.48 9.07
C LYS A 169 -10.58 -9.51 7.80
N GLU A 170 -9.90 -10.61 7.56
CA GLU A 170 -9.23 -10.83 6.28
C GLU A 170 -10.26 -10.93 5.17
N VAL A 171 -10.10 -10.11 4.14
CA VAL A 171 -11.03 -10.04 3.02
C VAL A 171 -10.38 -10.41 1.69
N SER A 172 -9.04 -10.36 1.61
CA SER A 172 -8.32 -10.81 0.42
C SER A 172 -6.90 -11.23 0.76
N ALA A 173 -6.41 -12.25 0.06
CA ALA A 173 -5.01 -12.66 0.05
C ALA A 173 -4.49 -12.77 -1.39
N ILE A 174 -3.24 -12.40 -1.60
CA ILE A 174 -2.56 -12.48 -2.90
C ILE A 174 -1.21 -13.12 -2.70
N THR A 175 -0.94 -14.19 -3.43
CA THR A 175 0.40 -14.77 -3.57
C THR A 175 0.81 -14.66 -5.02
N ALA A 176 1.97 -14.10 -5.31
CA ALA A 176 2.46 -13.93 -6.67
C ALA A 176 3.95 -14.30 -6.78
N LEU A 177 4.30 -14.95 -7.86
CA LEU A 177 5.65 -15.27 -8.26
C LEU A 177 5.90 -14.69 -9.66
N TYR A 178 6.87 -13.82 -9.76
CA TYR A 178 7.40 -13.32 -11.03
C TYR A 178 8.72 -14.04 -11.34
N GLN A 179 8.84 -14.58 -12.54
CA GLN A 179 10.00 -15.35 -12.99
C GLN A 179 10.61 -14.66 -14.21
N MET A 180 11.86 -14.21 -14.07
CA MET A 180 12.63 -13.67 -15.19
C MET A 180 13.13 -14.78 -16.11
N GLY A 181 13.06 -14.52 -17.44
CA GLY A 181 13.53 -15.46 -18.47
C GLY A 181 13.69 -14.80 -19.83
N GLU A 182 13.79 -15.58 -20.89
CA GLU A 182 13.70 -15.06 -22.26
C GLU A 182 12.32 -14.43 -22.51
N THR A 183 11.32 -14.97 -21.88
CA THR A 183 9.99 -14.38 -21.68
C THR A 183 9.65 -14.44 -20.21
N ASP A 184 9.33 -13.30 -19.62
CA ASP A 184 8.98 -13.21 -18.23
C ASP A 184 7.62 -13.84 -17.95
N HIS A 185 7.53 -14.61 -16.87
CA HIS A 185 6.31 -15.29 -16.46
C HIS A 185 5.81 -14.78 -15.11
N ILE A 186 4.50 -14.76 -14.96
CA ILE A 186 3.83 -14.51 -13.70
C ILE A 186 2.96 -15.72 -13.35
N SER A 187 2.95 -16.10 -12.08
CA SER A 187 2.00 -17.06 -11.52
C SER A 187 1.58 -16.58 -10.14
N GLY A 188 0.36 -16.90 -9.75
CA GLY A 188 -0.13 -16.50 -8.44
C GLY A 188 -1.59 -16.84 -8.23
N THR A 189 -2.06 -16.49 -7.06
CA THR A 189 -3.45 -16.69 -6.63
C THR A 189 -3.96 -15.43 -5.96
N VAL A 190 -5.18 -15.03 -6.29
CA VAL A 190 -5.94 -14.00 -5.58
C VAL A 190 -7.13 -14.69 -4.95
N GLU A 191 -7.26 -14.59 -3.64
CA GLU A 191 -8.38 -15.11 -2.86
C GLU A 191 -9.23 -13.97 -2.34
N PHE A 192 -10.55 -14.11 -2.45
CA PHE A 192 -11.54 -13.21 -1.89
C PHE A 192 -12.33 -13.97 -0.83
N MET A 193 -12.43 -13.40 0.37
CA MET A 193 -13.05 -14.00 1.55
C MET A 193 -14.08 -13.01 2.12
N HIS A 194 -15.31 -13.12 1.65
CA HIS A 194 -16.37 -12.14 1.98
C HIS A 194 -15.88 -10.71 1.76
N PHE A 195 -15.21 -10.50 0.62
CA PHE A 195 -14.69 -9.18 0.24
C PHE A 195 -15.84 -8.22 0.02
N PRO A 196 -16.01 -7.18 0.84
CA PRO A 196 -17.17 -6.31 0.76
C PRO A 196 -17.06 -5.39 -0.46
N LEU A 197 -18.02 -5.53 -1.39
CA LEU A 197 -18.03 -4.77 -2.66
C LEU A 197 -18.17 -3.26 -2.44
N ASP A 198 -18.76 -2.84 -1.33
CA ASP A 198 -18.95 -1.43 -0.99
C ASP A 198 -17.65 -0.68 -0.74
N ILE A 199 -16.53 -1.39 -0.50
CA ILE A 199 -15.19 -0.79 -0.38
C ILE A 199 -14.78 0.00 -1.64
N ALA A 200 -15.37 -0.34 -2.79
CA ALA A 200 -15.10 0.34 -4.05
C ALA A 200 -15.94 1.62 -4.25
N ASN A 201 -17.08 1.77 -3.54
CA ASN A 201 -17.99 2.88 -3.74
C ASN A 201 -17.36 4.26 -3.61
N PRO A 202 -16.48 4.52 -2.64
CA PRO A 202 -15.83 5.82 -2.51
C PRO A 202 -14.99 6.23 -3.72
N PHE A 203 -14.59 5.27 -4.55
CA PHE A 203 -13.75 5.50 -5.74
C PHE A 203 -14.57 5.57 -7.04
N ILE A 204 -15.88 5.41 -6.95
CA ILE A 204 -16.81 5.40 -8.10
C ILE A 204 -17.78 6.56 -7.93
N PRO A 205 -17.97 7.44 -8.93
CA PRO A 205 -18.98 8.48 -8.86
C PRO A 205 -20.38 7.92 -8.58
N ASP A 206 -21.12 8.52 -7.65
CA ASP A 206 -22.45 8.06 -7.21
C ASP A 206 -23.47 7.90 -8.33
N ASP A 207 -23.35 8.72 -9.37
CA ASP A 207 -24.19 8.69 -10.57
C ASP A 207 -23.80 7.59 -11.57
N MET A 208 -22.62 6.99 -11.41
CA MET A 208 -22.11 5.93 -12.29
C MET A 208 -22.51 4.55 -11.81
N ALA A 209 -22.11 4.17 -10.60
CA ALA A 209 -22.48 2.89 -10.01
C ALA A 209 -22.39 2.91 -8.48
N LYS A 210 -23.15 2.02 -7.84
CA LYS A 210 -23.05 1.74 -6.40
C LYS A 210 -23.18 0.23 -6.17
N MET A 211 -22.24 -0.31 -5.38
CA MET A 211 -22.15 -1.74 -5.14
C MET A 211 -22.41 -2.07 -3.67
N GLY A 212 -22.95 -3.26 -3.41
CA GLY A 212 -23.12 -3.83 -2.07
C GLY A 212 -23.15 -5.35 -2.13
N GLY A 213 -23.04 -5.98 -0.95
CA GLY A 213 -22.86 -7.42 -0.81
C GLY A 213 -21.39 -7.80 -0.83
N ASP A 214 -21.11 -9.11 -0.85
CA ASP A 214 -19.78 -9.66 -0.68
C ASP A 214 -19.33 -10.45 -1.91
N LEU A 215 -18.03 -10.52 -2.11
CA LEU A 215 -17.37 -11.31 -3.13
C LEU A 215 -16.54 -12.40 -2.46
N ASP A 216 -16.82 -13.65 -2.82
CA ASP A 216 -16.01 -14.82 -2.49
C ASP A 216 -15.41 -15.43 -3.76
N GLY A 217 -14.27 -16.07 -3.65
CA GLY A 217 -13.72 -16.81 -4.76
C GLY A 217 -12.21 -16.87 -4.80
N THR A 218 -11.72 -17.55 -5.83
CA THR A 218 -10.28 -17.73 -6.06
C THR A 218 -9.99 -17.59 -7.54
N LEU A 219 -8.99 -16.80 -7.86
CA LEU A 219 -8.46 -16.62 -9.21
C LEU A 219 -6.99 -17.04 -9.22
N ALA A 220 -6.66 -18.03 -10.03
CA ALA A 220 -5.29 -18.37 -10.39
C ALA A 220 -4.89 -17.52 -11.60
N ILE A 221 -3.75 -16.84 -11.49
CA ILE A 221 -3.13 -16.07 -12.57
C ILE A 221 -1.89 -16.78 -13.02
N SER A 222 -1.69 -16.93 -14.33
CA SER A 222 -0.51 -17.58 -14.88
C SER A 222 -0.21 -17.12 -16.31
N GLY A 223 1.01 -17.36 -16.78
CA GLY A 223 1.40 -17.11 -18.17
C GLY A 223 2.48 -16.04 -18.31
N GLN A 224 2.64 -15.55 -19.52
CA GLN A 224 3.59 -14.46 -19.79
C GLN A 224 3.15 -13.16 -19.10
N SER A 225 4.09 -12.40 -18.56
CA SER A 225 3.78 -11.20 -17.77
C SER A 225 3.06 -10.10 -18.54
N ASP A 226 3.23 -10.05 -19.88
CA ASP A 226 2.55 -9.13 -20.79
C ASP A 226 1.16 -9.64 -21.23
N LYS A 227 0.87 -10.94 -21.03
CA LYS A 227 -0.39 -11.60 -21.41
C LYS A 227 -0.82 -12.63 -20.36
N PRO A 228 -1.09 -12.21 -19.11
CA PRO A 228 -1.48 -13.15 -18.07
C PRO A 228 -2.85 -13.75 -18.38
N MET A 229 -3.02 -15.00 -17.99
CA MET A 229 -4.29 -15.72 -18.02
C MET A 229 -4.84 -15.85 -16.62
N ALA A 230 -6.14 -15.61 -16.46
CA ALA A 230 -6.87 -15.81 -15.22
C ALA A 230 -7.85 -16.97 -15.36
N GLU A 231 -7.84 -17.85 -14.37
CA GLU A 231 -8.75 -18.97 -14.24
C GLU A 231 -9.23 -19.10 -12.81
N GLY A 232 -10.48 -19.55 -12.61
CA GLY A 232 -11.01 -19.73 -11.28
C GLY A 232 -12.50 -19.49 -11.21
N TYR A 233 -12.95 -18.95 -10.10
CA TYR A 233 -14.37 -18.64 -9.89
C TYR A 233 -14.57 -17.48 -8.94
N LEU A 234 -15.72 -16.84 -9.07
CA LEU A 234 -16.26 -15.84 -8.16
C LEU A 234 -17.69 -16.20 -7.77
N ILE A 235 -18.08 -15.85 -6.56
CA ILE A 235 -19.43 -15.95 -6.03
C ILE A 235 -19.80 -14.56 -5.50
N LEU A 236 -20.89 -14.00 -5.98
CA LEU A 236 -21.41 -12.71 -5.57
C LEU A 236 -22.53 -12.97 -4.53
N ASP A 237 -22.14 -12.97 -3.23
CA ASP A 237 -23.09 -13.23 -2.15
C ASP A 237 -23.91 -11.96 -1.83
N THR A 238 -25.23 -12.09 -1.92
CA THR A 238 -26.20 -10.98 -1.70
C THR A 238 -25.83 -9.69 -2.45
N ALA A 239 -25.04 -9.81 -3.51
CA ALA A 239 -24.47 -8.68 -4.21
C ALA A 239 -25.51 -7.93 -5.04
N SER A 240 -25.37 -6.61 -5.05
CA SER A 240 -26.17 -5.71 -5.87
C SER A 240 -25.30 -4.62 -6.49
N VAL A 241 -25.60 -4.27 -7.73
CA VAL A 241 -24.93 -3.19 -8.45
C VAL A 241 -25.97 -2.26 -9.01
N TYR A 242 -26.05 -1.05 -8.49
CA TYR A 242 -26.79 0.04 -9.15
C TYR A 242 -25.96 0.57 -10.30
N VAL A 243 -26.57 0.74 -11.46
CA VAL A 243 -25.93 1.32 -12.65
C VAL A 243 -26.68 2.58 -13.04
N GLY A 244 -26.05 3.74 -12.87
CA GLY A 244 -26.65 5.06 -13.09
C GLY A 244 -27.17 5.25 -14.52
N ALA A 245 -26.40 4.84 -15.54
CA ALA A 245 -26.78 4.92 -16.93
C ALA A 245 -28.07 4.11 -17.27
N ALA A 246 -28.35 3.04 -16.52
CA ALA A 246 -29.54 2.21 -16.67
C ALA A 246 -30.68 2.61 -15.72
N GLY A 247 -30.38 3.44 -14.69
CA GLY A 247 -31.30 3.79 -13.62
C GLY A 247 -31.84 2.58 -12.85
N SER A 248 -31.07 1.49 -12.81
CA SER A 248 -31.53 0.18 -12.33
C SER A 248 -30.51 -0.50 -11.44
N THR A 249 -31.01 -1.27 -10.48
CA THR A 249 -30.18 -2.11 -9.61
C THR A 249 -30.25 -3.56 -10.09
N PHE A 250 -29.10 -4.12 -10.42
CA PHE A 250 -28.94 -5.53 -10.72
C PHE A 250 -28.63 -6.25 -9.41
N ARG A 251 -29.28 -7.38 -9.18
CA ARG A 251 -29.02 -8.26 -8.04
C ARG A 251 -28.48 -9.58 -8.56
N PHE A 252 -27.46 -10.07 -7.86
CA PHE A 252 -26.84 -11.35 -8.20
C PHE A 252 -27.31 -12.39 -7.18
N ASP A 253 -27.52 -13.60 -7.67
CA ASP A 253 -27.71 -14.76 -6.82
C ASP A 253 -26.34 -15.39 -6.52
N ASP A 254 -26.25 -16.20 -5.48
CA ASP A 254 -25.01 -16.81 -4.99
C ASP A 254 -24.44 -17.87 -5.96
N LYS A 255 -24.76 -17.77 -7.23
CA LYS A 255 -24.28 -18.70 -8.24
C LYS A 255 -22.81 -18.42 -8.58
N LYS A 256 -22.11 -19.52 -8.77
CA LYS A 256 -20.72 -19.53 -9.16
C LYS A 256 -20.54 -18.98 -10.58
N ILE A 257 -19.75 -17.94 -10.72
CA ILE A 257 -19.28 -17.38 -11.99
C ILE A 257 -17.93 -18.01 -12.29
N GLU A 258 -17.82 -18.79 -13.34
CA GLU A 258 -16.55 -19.40 -13.74
C GLU A 258 -15.74 -18.46 -14.64
N ILE A 259 -14.42 -18.40 -14.41
CA ILE A 259 -13.48 -17.68 -15.25
C ILE A 259 -12.52 -18.69 -15.84
N LYS A 260 -12.46 -18.75 -17.18
CA LYS A 260 -11.57 -19.63 -17.94
C LYS A 260 -10.92 -18.87 -19.09
N ASN A 261 -9.59 -18.90 -19.15
CA ASN A 261 -8.81 -18.21 -20.20
C ASN A 261 -9.25 -16.74 -20.39
N ASN A 262 -9.33 -15.98 -19.33
CA ASN A 262 -9.79 -14.57 -19.30
C ASN A 262 -11.24 -14.37 -19.79
N ARG A 263 -12.07 -15.42 -19.84
CA ARG A 263 -13.49 -15.33 -20.21
C ARG A 263 -14.38 -15.60 -19.01
N ILE A 264 -15.35 -14.73 -18.81
CA ILE A 264 -16.39 -14.89 -17.78
C ILE A 264 -17.50 -15.77 -18.36
N LEU A 265 -17.80 -16.87 -17.69
CA LEU A 265 -18.84 -17.84 -18.09
C LEU A 265 -20.01 -17.74 -17.12
N PHE A 266 -21.11 -17.17 -17.58
CA PHE A 266 -22.36 -17.15 -16.83
C PHE A 266 -23.16 -18.43 -17.14
N ASN A 267 -23.04 -19.43 -16.27
CA ASN A 267 -23.79 -20.68 -16.41
C ASN A 267 -25.11 -20.56 -15.62
N GLN A 268 -26.23 -20.68 -16.31
CA GLN A 268 -27.59 -20.71 -15.72
C GLN A 268 -28.06 -19.41 -15.02
N TYR A 269 -27.59 -18.26 -15.48
CA TYR A 269 -28.23 -16.98 -15.16
C TYR A 269 -29.44 -16.81 -16.10
N GLY A 270 -30.64 -16.88 -15.54
CA GLY A 270 -31.91 -16.71 -16.25
C GLY A 270 -32.70 -15.55 -15.70
#